data_f026d6d1b80a8ee185bda38f41466703
#
_entry.id   f026d6d1b80a8ee185bda38f41466703
#
_cell.length_a   1.000
_cell.length_b   1.000
_cell.length_c   1.000
_cell.angle_alpha   90.00
_cell.angle_beta   90.00
_cell.angle_gamma   90.00
#
_symmetry.space_group_name_H-M   'P 1'
#
loop_
_entity.id
_entity.type
_entity.pdbx_description
1 polymer ?
#
loop_
_entity_poly.entity_id
_entity_poly.type
_entity_poly.pdbx_seq_one_letter_code
_entity_poly.pdbx_strand_id
1 'polypeptide(L)'
;MKNMTLENLAAACEGKLVCPGQLPCREASAVVIDSRKAEKDSIFIAVKGERADGHRFIPDVFEKGALGVVCERLPENAAGPCILVEDSLKALRQIAEFYRSQLPVKVVGITGSVGKTSTKEFIAAVLARKYRVHKTQGNYNNEIGVPLTVLSMPEDAEMAVLEMGINHFGEMHRLSRIARPDICVMTNIGQCHLEFLGSREGILKAKSEIFDYMKEDGCAVLNGDDDMLATLTRVKGKKPVTYGIASGQAACGMPGRDAGSGDGLDIYAENIRMKGILGSEAVFCHHGTRFPVQIPLPGEHMVYNALAAAAVGFQMGMTEKEIAAGIASTQSVSGRSRVIRAEDRILIDDCYNANPVSMEAAIDLLTQAGGEGSGGRTDAPCGRTVAVLGDMFELGKDEKELHERVGRYLIEKGADCIICAGALSAAMYEGALEAAKESGAHPSGGIHYFPGRQELLDGIDALLKPGDIILVKASHSMGFEEVIKHLSGELAG
;
A
#
# COMPACT_ATOMS: atom_id res chain seq x y z
N MET A 1 -5.63 28.03 0.48
CA MET A 1 -4.32 27.41 0.12
C MET A 1 -3.34 28.57 -0.18
N LYS A 2 -2.28 28.67 0.58
CA LYS A 2 -1.33 29.80 0.51
C LYS A 2 -0.74 30.04 -0.89
N ASN A 3 -0.75 31.28 -1.36
CA ASN A 3 -0.25 31.72 -2.66
C ASN A 3 -0.86 31.04 -3.89
N MET A 4 -1.97 30.30 -3.75
CA MET A 4 -2.64 29.60 -4.86
C MET A 4 -3.60 30.53 -5.60
N THR A 5 -3.08 31.69 -6.09
CA THR A 5 -3.82 32.60 -6.97
C THR A 5 -3.82 32.09 -8.41
N LEU A 6 -4.75 32.55 -9.24
CA LEU A 6 -4.83 32.16 -10.65
C LEU A 6 -3.56 32.49 -11.44
N GLU A 7 -2.93 33.62 -11.16
CA GLU A 7 -1.67 34.02 -11.79
C GLU A 7 -0.53 33.08 -11.42
N ASN A 8 -0.41 32.75 -10.12
CA ASN A 8 0.62 31.83 -9.64
C ASN A 8 0.41 30.41 -10.18
N LEU A 9 -0.84 29.96 -10.27
CA LEU A 9 -1.19 28.67 -10.84
C LEU A 9 -0.86 28.60 -12.33
N ALA A 10 -1.22 29.66 -13.09
CA ALA A 10 -0.88 29.74 -14.51
C ALA A 10 0.63 29.74 -14.73
N ALA A 11 1.38 30.48 -13.93
CA ALA A 11 2.86 30.49 -13.97
C ALA A 11 3.43 29.10 -13.60
N ALA A 12 2.91 28.45 -12.55
CA ALA A 12 3.38 27.16 -12.08
C ALA A 12 3.21 26.05 -13.12
N CYS A 13 2.10 26.05 -13.88
CA CYS A 13 1.83 25.05 -14.92
C CYS A 13 2.12 25.52 -16.35
N GLU A 14 2.84 26.64 -16.52
CA GLU A 14 3.19 27.20 -17.83
C GLU A 14 1.96 27.44 -18.72
N GLY A 15 0.81 27.69 -18.08
CA GLY A 15 -0.48 27.85 -18.72
C GLY A 15 -0.79 29.30 -19.10
N LYS A 16 -1.66 29.47 -20.12
CA LYS A 16 -2.17 30.78 -20.52
C LYS A 16 -3.46 31.10 -19.75
N LEU A 17 -3.40 32.11 -18.88
CA LEU A 17 -4.58 32.59 -18.17
C LEU A 17 -5.50 33.39 -19.12
N VAL A 18 -6.74 32.96 -19.24
CA VAL A 18 -7.81 33.60 -20.03
C VAL A 18 -8.97 33.92 -19.09
N CYS A 19 -9.31 35.19 -18.96
CA CYS A 19 -10.39 35.61 -18.08
C CYS A 19 -11.38 36.48 -18.88
N PRO A 20 -12.68 36.16 -18.90
CA PRO A 20 -13.71 36.92 -19.63
C PRO A 20 -14.05 38.26 -18.95
N GLY A 21 -13.58 38.52 -17.73
CA GLY A 21 -13.87 39.71 -16.96
C GLY A 21 -12.68 40.10 -16.07
N GLN A 22 -12.97 40.77 -14.96
CA GLN A 22 -11.94 41.13 -13.98
C GLN A 22 -11.45 39.88 -13.27
N LEU A 23 -10.12 39.72 -13.17
CA LEU A 23 -9.49 38.60 -12.48
C LEU A 23 -9.75 38.68 -10.98
N PRO A 24 -10.26 37.57 -10.36
CA PRO A 24 -10.45 37.50 -8.91
C PRO A 24 -9.11 37.54 -8.16
N CYS A 25 -8.93 38.55 -7.30
CA CYS A 25 -7.73 38.66 -6.45
C CYS A 25 -7.93 37.87 -5.14
N ARG A 26 -7.93 36.53 -5.23
CA ARG A 26 -8.05 35.62 -4.08
C ARG A 26 -7.36 34.29 -4.35
N GLU A 27 -7.09 33.57 -3.28
CA GLU A 27 -6.45 32.26 -3.31
C GLU A 27 -7.49 31.13 -3.43
N ALA A 28 -7.10 30.05 -4.09
CA ALA A 28 -7.93 28.85 -4.18
C ALA A 28 -8.16 28.24 -2.79
N SER A 29 -9.39 27.75 -2.56
CA SER A 29 -9.75 26.97 -1.37
C SER A 29 -9.26 25.52 -1.47
N ALA A 30 -9.36 24.93 -2.66
CA ALA A 30 -8.96 23.56 -2.97
C ALA A 30 -8.60 23.41 -4.46
N VAL A 31 -7.92 22.31 -4.80
CA VAL A 31 -7.72 21.87 -6.18
C VAL A 31 -8.34 20.49 -6.35
N VAL A 32 -9.24 20.33 -7.31
CA VAL A 32 -10.02 19.10 -7.54
C VAL A 32 -10.04 18.69 -9.01
N ILE A 33 -10.14 17.39 -9.27
CA ILE A 33 -10.35 16.80 -10.62
C ILE A 33 -11.74 16.17 -10.76
N ASP A 34 -12.45 16.00 -9.66
CA ASP A 34 -13.82 15.49 -9.63
C ASP A 34 -14.78 16.68 -9.50
N SER A 35 -15.58 16.93 -10.55
CA SER A 35 -16.54 18.04 -10.60
C SER A 35 -17.59 18.00 -9.47
N ARG A 36 -17.85 16.82 -8.90
CA ARG A 36 -18.78 16.66 -7.77
C ARG A 36 -18.23 17.28 -6.48
N LYS A 37 -16.89 17.34 -6.35
CA LYS A 37 -16.16 17.93 -5.23
C LYS A 37 -15.81 19.41 -5.43
N ALA A 38 -16.20 19.98 -6.58
CA ALA A 38 -16.00 21.41 -6.82
C ALA A 38 -16.90 22.23 -5.87
N GLU A 39 -16.28 23.21 -5.20
CA GLU A 39 -16.90 24.10 -4.23
C GLU A 39 -16.52 25.55 -4.56
N LYS A 40 -17.09 26.49 -3.78
CA LYS A 40 -16.74 27.90 -3.90
C LYS A 40 -15.26 28.13 -3.73
N ASP A 41 -14.70 28.90 -4.65
CA ASP A 41 -13.27 29.28 -4.71
C ASP A 41 -12.31 28.08 -4.95
N SER A 42 -12.80 26.90 -5.36
CA SER A 42 -11.94 25.79 -5.78
C SER A 42 -11.40 25.97 -7.20
N ILE A 43 -10.27 25.35 -7.50
CA ILE A 43 -9.74 25.16 -8.86
C ILE A 43 -10.14 23.77 -9.34
N PHE A 44 -10.79 23.71 -10.48
CA PHE A 44 -11.08 22.43 -11.14
C PHE A 44 -10.08 22.17 -12.25
N ILE A 45 -9.44 21.00 -12.26
CA ILE A 45 -8.57 20.58 -13.36
C ILE A 45 -9.34 19.58 -14.22
N ALA A 46 -9.65 19.98 -15.46
CA ALA A 46 -10.40 19.19 -16.42
C ALA A 46 -9.49 18.12 -17.05
N VAL A 47 -9.47 16.94 -16.47
CA VAL A 47 -8.69 15.79 -16.96
C VAL A 47 -9.54 14.96 -17.90
N LYS A 48 -8.95 14.52 -19.03
CA LYS A 48 -9.55 13.55 -19.94
C LYS A 48 -9.22 12.15 -19.45
N GLY A 49 -10.20 11.49 -18.83
CA GLY A 49 -10.08 10.08 -18.39
C GLY A 49 -10.59 9.10 -19.46
N GLU A 50 -10.39 7.81 -19.22
CA GLU A 50 -10.88 6.75 -20.11
C GLU A 50 -12.42 6.70 -20.24
N ARG A 51 -13.14 6.97 -19.15
CA ARG A 51 -14.60 6.88 -19.06
C ARG A 51 -15.32 8.20 -19.25
N ALA A 52 -14.67 9.32 -18.94
CA ALA A 52 -15.27 10.64 -18.99
C ALA A 52 -14.24 11.72 -19.31
N ASP A 53 -14.65 12.73 -20.07
CA ASP A 53 -13.89 13.93 -20.35
C ASP A 53 -14.32 15.03 -19.37
N GLY A 54 -13.40 15.43 -18.47
CA GLY A 54 -13.62 16.46 -17.46
C GLY A 54 -14.04 17.81 -18.01
N HIS A 55 -13.69 18.13 -19.25
CA HIS A 55 -14.06 19.39 -19.92
C HIS A 55 -15.58 19.59 -20.05
N ARG A 56 -16.35 18.50 -20.05
CA ARG A 56 -17.82 18.56 -20.11
C ARG A 56 -18.44 19.20 -18.87
N PHE A 57 -17.73 19.15 -17.74
CA PHE A 57 -18.23 19.61 -16.45
C PHE A 57 -17.79 21.05 -16.10
N ILE A 58 -17.11 21.74 -17.03
CA ILE A 58 -16.65 23.13 -16.80
C ILE A 58 -17.81 24.08 -16.48
N PRO A 59 -18.96 24.05 -17.19
CA PRO A 59 -20.11 24.89 -16.83
C PRO A 59 -20.59 24.63 -15.38
N ASP A 60 -20.78 23.35 -15.03
CA ASP A 60 -21.30 22.94 -13.72
C ASP A 60 -20.40 23.40 -12.55
N VAL A 61 -19.07 23.36 -12.73
CA VAL A 61 -18.16 23.77 -11.66
C VAL A 61 -18.15 25.29 -11.48
N PHE A 62 -18.35 26.07 -12.54
CA PHE A 62 -18.53 27.51 -12.40
C PHE A 62 -19.86 27.86 -11.72
N GLU A 63 -20.94 27.14 -11.98
CA GLU A 63 -22.23 27.29 -11.26
C GLU A 63 -22.06 27.01 -9.75
N LYS A 64 -21.16 26.10 -9.36
CA LYS A 64 -20.80 25.83 -7.96
C LYS A 64 -19.87 26.91 -7.37
N GLY A 65 -19.44 27.87 -8.14
CA GLY A 65 -18.61 29.00 -7.70
C GLY A 65 -17.11 28.72 -7.72
N ALA A 66 -16.63 27.80 -8.56
CA ALA A 66 -15.20 27.60 -8.75
C ALA A 66 -14.48 28.89 -9.11
N LEU A 67 -13.27 29.10 -8.51
CA LEU A 67 -12.42 30.26 -8.76
C LEU A 67 -11.90 30.29 -10.21
N GLY A 68 -11.60 29.11 -10.74
CA GLY A 68 -11.09 28.95 -12.10
C GLY A 68 -10.97 27.49 -12.49
N VAL A 69 -10.65 27.27 -13.75
CA VAL A 69 -10.51 25.94 -14.35
C VAL A 69 -9.18 25.84 -15.08
N VAL A 70 -8.47 24.71 -14.93
CA VAL A 70 -7.35 24.31 -15.78
C VAL A 70 -7.87 23.36 -16.85
N CYS A 71 -7.64 23.66 -18.13
CA CYS A 71 -8.21 22.91 -19.24
C CYS A 71 -7.29 22.89 -20.47
N GLU A 72 -7.43 21.86 -21.32
CA GLU A 72 -6.69 21.72 -22.59
C GLU A 72 -7.36 22.43 -23.75
N ARG A 73 -8.64 22.79 -23.60
CA ARG A 73 -9.41 23.57 -24.56
C ARG A 73 -10.40 24.50 -23.85
N LEU A 74 -10.51 25.69 -24.34
CA LEU A 74 -11.47 26.67 -23.81
C LEU A 74 -12.90 26.22 -24.12
N PRO A 75 -13.84 26.35 -23.17
CA PRO A 75 -15.26 26.22 -23.47
C PRO A 75 -15.73 27.36 -24.38
N GLU A 76 -16.72 27.09 -25.24
CA GLU A 76 -17.27 28.08 -26.19
C GLU A 76 -17.76 29.35 -25.47
N ASN A 77 -18.34 29.19 -24.28
CA ASN A 77 -18.82 30.28 -23.44
C ASN A 77 -18.19 30.14 -22.05
N ALA A 78 -16.95 30.62 -21.87
CA ALA A 78 -16.28 30.58 -20.59
C ALA A 78 -17.00 31.50 -19.57
N ALA A 79 -17.66 30.89 -18.58
CA ALA A 79 -18.35 31.61 -17.51
C ALA A 79 -17.40 32.22 -16.46
N GLY A 80 -16.10 31.89 -16.49
CA GLY A 80 -15.10 32.33 -15.55
C GLY A 80 -13.66 32.11 -16.03
N PRO A 81 -12.65 32.37 -15.17
CA PRO A 81 -11.24 32.28 -15.53
C PRO A 81 -10.83 30.83 -15.90
N CYS A 82 -10.10 30.70 -17.01
CA CYS A 82 -9.53 29.43 -17.47
C CYS A 82 -8.02 29.57 -17.62
N ILE A 83 -7.28 28.56 -17.18
CA ILE A 83 -5.85 28.37 -17.42
C ILE A 83 -5.73 27.32 -18.52
N LEU A 84 -5.40 27.77 -19.74
CA LEU A 84 -5.23 26.90 -20.88
C LEU A 84 -3.84 26.27 -20.84
N VAL A 85 -3.78 24.94 -20.90
CA VAL A 85 -2.56 24.13 -20.84
C VAL A 85 -2.53 23.12 -21.99
N GLU A 86 -1.36 22.55 -22.29
CA GLU A 86 -1.22 21.49 -23.29
C GLU A 86 -1.63 20.11 -22.74
N ASP A 87 -1.40 19.86 -21.44
CA ASP A 87 -1.65 18.58 -20.76
C ASP A 87 -2.10 18.86 -19.32
N SER A 88 -3.36 18.53 -19.03
CA SER A 88 -3.97 18.74 -17.71
C SER A 88 -3.34 17.88 -16.60
N LEU A 89 -2.83 16.68 -16.90
CA LEU A 89 -2.14 15.84 -15.93
C LEU A 89 -0.75 16.39 -15.62
N LYS A 90 -0.04 16.91 -16.61
CA LYS A 90 1.24 17.63 -16.40
C LYS A 90 0.99 18.85 -15.53
N ALA A 91 -0.04 19.64 -15.83
CA ALA A 91 -0.43 20.80 -15.05
C ALA A 91 -0.77 20.46 -13.60
N LEU A 92 -1.53 19.37 -13.35
CA LEU A 92 -1.81 18.88 -11.99
C LEU A 92 -0.54 18.62 -11.21
N ARG A 93 0.46 17.95 -11.81
CA ARG A 93 1.75 17.66 -11.18
C ARG A 93 2.53 18.95 -10.87
N GLN A 94 2.63 19.87 -11.82
CA GLN A 94 3.33 21.14 -11.66
C GLN A 94 2.69 22.03 -10.57
N ILE A 95 1.36 22.08 -10.52
CA ILE A 95 0.60 22.79 -9.48
C ILE A 95 0.86 22.16 -8.10
N ALA A 96 0.90 20.83 -8.02
CA ALA A 96 1.22 20.13 -6.78
C ALA A 96 2.68 20.38 -6.34
N GLU A 97 3.64 20.38 -7.26
CA GLU A 97 5.05 20.76 -6.99
C GLU A 97 5.15 22.18 -6.44
N PHE A 98 4.43 23.12 -7.06
CA PHE A 98 4.39 24.52 -6.63
C PHE A 98 3.82 24.64 -5.21
N TYR A 99 2.66 24.03 -4.92
CA TYR A 99 2.08 24.05 -3.58
C TYR A 99 3.01 23.39 -2.55
N ARG A 100 3.56 22.20 -2.88
CA ARG A 100 4.52 21.48 -2.02
C ARG A 100 5.73 22.33 -1.64
N SER A 101 6.25 23.11 -2.58
CA SER A 101 7.44 23.95 -2.36
C SER A 101 7.24 25.06 -1.32
N GLN A 102 6.00 25.41 -1.03
CA GLN A 102 5.63 26.48 -0.08
C GLN A 102 5.41 25.95 1.34
N LEU A 103 5.28 24.62 1.51
CA LEU A 103 4.98 24.03 2.80
C LEU A 103 6.27 23.61 3.53
N PRO A 104 6.45 24.00 4.80
CA PRO A 104 7.61 23.63 5.61
C PRO A 104 7.51 22.21 6.17
N VAL A 105 6.65 21.35 5.56
CA VAL A 105 6.37 20.00 6.00
C VAL A 105 7.55 19.07 5.67
N LYS A 106 7.89 18.14 6.58
CA LYS A 106 8.80 17.05 6.30
C LYS A 106 8.04 15.88 5.68
N VAL A 107 8.60 15.27 4.65
CA VAL A 107 7.95 14.19 3.89
C VAL A 107 8.68 12.87 4.05
N VAL A 108 7.92 11.83 4.39
CA VAL A 108 8.32 10.43 4.30
C VAL A 108 7.68 9.85 3.04
N GLY A 109 8.50 9.53 2.04
CA GLY A 109 8.09 8.82 0.82
C GLY A 109 8.25 7.33 1.00
N ILE A 110 7.24 6.55 0.64
CA ILE A 110 7.22 5.10 0.82
C ILE A 110 6.97 4.40 -0.50
N THR A 111 7.84 3.46 -0.87
CA THR A 111 7.64 2.56 -2.00
C THR A 111 8.04 1.11 -1.66
N GLY A 112 7.83 0.20 -2.58
CA GLY A 112 8.16 -1.22 -2.48
C GLY A 112 7.16 -2.07 -3.26
N SER A 113 7.41 -3.34 -3.38
CA SER A 113 6.52 -4.27 -4.07
C SER A 113 5.29 -4.57 -3.23
N VAL A 114 5.48 -4.90 -1.95
CA VAL A 114 4.42 -5.25 -0.99
C VAL A 114 4.58 -4.42 0.30
N GLY A 115 3.50 -4.26 1.06
CA GLY A 115 3.54 -3.66 2.39
C GLY A 115 3.49 -2.13 2.44
N LYS A 116 3.50 -1.41 1.31
CA LYS A 116 3.49 0.07 1.26
C LYS A 116 2.41 0.71 2.13
N THR A 117 1.16 0.30 1.95
CA THR A 117 0.01 0.86 2.66
C THR A 117 0.07 0.58 4.15
N SER A 118 0.37 -0.66 4.55
CA SER A 118 0.52 -1.00 5.96
C SER A 118 1.69 -0.26 6.60
N THR A 119 2.84 -0.17 5.92
CA THR A 119 3.99 0.63 6.39
C THR A 119 3.63 2.10 6.54
N LYS A 120 2.88 2.68 5.59
CA LYS A 120 2.35 4.05 5.68
C LYS A 120 1.50 4.24 6.95
N GLU A 121 0.62 3.29 7.26
CA GLU A 121 -0.24 3.37 8.44
C GLU A 121 0.58 3.30 9.74
N PHE A 122 1.54 2.38 9.84
CA PHE A 122 2.43 2.29 10.99
C PHE A 122 3.27 3.57 11.16
N ILE A 123 3.89 4.08 10.09
CA ILE A 123 4.67 5.32 10.14
C ILE A 123 3.80 6.49 10.55
N ALA A 124 2.61 6.63 9.97
CA ALA A 124 1.67 7.70 10.33
C ALA A 124 1.22 7.61 11.79
N ALA A 125 0.92 6.41 12.31
CA ALA A 125 0.53 6.20 13.69
C ALA A 125 1.67 6.52 14.67
N VAL A 126 2.90 6.14 14.34
CA VAL A 126 4.10 6.51 15.12
C VAL A 126 4.29 8.02 15.15
N LEU A 127 4.36 8.65 13.98
CA LEU A 127 4.60 10.09 13.87
C LEU A 127 3.49 10.93 14.51
N ALA A 128 2.25 10.47 14.47
CA ALA A 128 1.09 11.14 15.08
C ALA A 128 1.16 11.23 16.62
N ARG A 129 2.09 10.48 17.26
CA ARG A 129 2.34 10.64 18.70
C ARG A 129 3.00 11.96 19.06
N LYS A 130 3.61 12.63 18.06
CA LYS A 130 4.40 13.85 18.29
C LYS A 130 4.09 14.98 17.32
N TYR A 131 3.58 14.67 16.12
CA TYR A 131 3.42 15.62 15.02
C TYR A 131 1.99 15.63 14.47
N ARG A 132 1.61 16.73 13.82
CA ARG A 132 0.41 16.78 12.97
C ARG A 132 0.75 16.14 11.63
N VAL A 133 0.18 14.95 11.38
CA VAL A 133 0.52 14.09 10.25
C VAL A 133 -0.56 14.14 9.19
N HIS A 134 -0.17 14.45 7.95
CA HIS A 134 -0.95 14.22 6.75
C HIS A 134 -0.47 12.93 6.06
N LYS A 135 -1.37 12.13 5.50
CA LYS A 135 -0.98 10.88 4.83
C LYS A 135 -1.82 10.60 3.58
N THR A 136 -1.28 9.83 2.66
CA THR A 136 -2.02 9.30 1.50
C THR A 136 -3.27 8.57 1.96
N GLN A 137 -4.41 8.97 1.43
CA GLN A 137 -5.70 8.33 1.67
C GLN A 137 -5.95 7.23 0.61
N GLY A 138 -6.54 6.10 1.05
CA GLY A 138 -6.86 4.99 0.15
C GLY A 138 -5.65 4.56 -0.70
N ASN A 139 -5.85 4.52 -2.01
CA ASN A 139 -4.87 4.15 -3.03
C ASN A 139 -4.35 5.34 -3.85
N TYR A 140 -4.38 6.57 -3.33
CA TYR A 140 -3.91 7.77 -4.01
C TYR A 140 -2.38 7.84 -4.09
N ASN A 141 -1.77 6.78 -4.63
CA ASN A 141 -0.32 6.56 -4.64
C ASN A 141 0.34 6.65 -6.04
N ASN A 142 -0.44 6.94 -7.08
CA ASN A 142 0.02 7.06 -8.46
C ASN A 142 0.19 8.52 -8.92
N GLU A 143 0.45 8.74 -10.22
CA GLU A 143 0.69 10.05 -10.83
C GLU A 143 -0.48 11.06 -10.75
N ILE A 144 -1.67 10.60 -10.36
CA ILE A 144 -2.84 11.45 -10.06
C ILE A 144 -3.02 11.57 -8.54
N GLY A 145 -2.90 10.46 -7.84
CA GLY A 145 -3.19 10.38 -6.41
C GLY A 145 -2.19 11.14 -5.54
N VAL A 146 -0.88 11.03 -5.84
CA VAL A 146 0.16 11.76 -5.08
C VAL A 146 0.03 13.27 -5.21
N PRO A 147 -0.14 13.86 -6.43
CA PRO A 147 -0.48 15.28 -6.57
C PRO A 147 -1.70 15.70 -5.75
N LEU A 148 -2.80 14.96 -5.81
CA LEU A 148 -4.03 15.27 -5.05
C LEU A 148 -3.80 15.16 -3.54
N THR A 149 -3.02 14.19 -3.08
CA THR A 149 -2.63 14.07 -1.67
C THR A 149 -1.84 15.30 -1.21
N VAL A 150 -0.88 15.74 -2.03
CA VAL A 150 -0.10 16.95 -1.74
C VAL A 150 -0.98 18.19 -1.72
N LEU A 151 -1.89 18.35 -2.69
CA LEU A 151 -2.80 19.50 -2.80
C LEU A 151 -3.86 19.54 -1.69
N SER A 152 -4.15 18.39 -1.05
CA SER A 152 -5.04 18.33 0.12
C SER A 152 -4.32 18.50 1.46
N MET A 153 -3.01 18.73 1.46
CA MET A 153 -2.21 18.86 2.68
C MET A 153 -2.53 20.18 3.39
N PRO A 154 -2.90 20.15 4.69
CA PRO A 154 -3.07 21.33 5.49
C PRO A 154 -1.77 22.14 5.64
N GLU A 155 -1.86 23.46 5.68
CA GLU A 155 -0.69 24.35 5.82
C GLU A 155 0.04 24.18 7.16
N ASP A 156 -0.67 23.72 8.18
CA ASP A 156 -0.13 23.46 9.51
C ASP A 156 0.36 22.02 9.71
N ALA A 157 0.33 21.19 8.66
CA ALA A 157 0.92 19.84 8.72
C ALA A 157 2.43 19.95 8.98
N GLU A 158 2.91 19.12 9.92
CA GLU A 158 4.35 19.06 10.26
C GLU A 158 5.04 17.92 9.54
N MET A 159 4.30 16.82 9.33
CA MET A 159 4.77 15.63 8.63
C MET A 159 3.78 15.20 7.55
N ALA A 160 4.30 14.70 6.44
CA ALA A 160 3.49 14.03 5.43
C ALA A 160 4.05 12.62 5.16
N VAL A 161 3.17 11.62 5.09
CA VAL A 161 3.52 10.24 4.78
C VAL A 161 2.89 9.88 3.44
N LEU A 162 3.71 9.87 2.39
CA LEU A 162 3.27 9.71 1.01
C LEU A 162 3.60 8.31 0.48
N GLU A 163 2.57 7.53 0.22
CA GLU A 163 2.70 6.27 -0.49
C GLU A 163 2.88 6.53 -1.98
N MET A 164 3.92 5.90 -2.60
CA MET A 164 4.26 6.07 -4.00
C MET A 164 4.33 4.71 -4.70
N GLY A 165 3.36 4.45 -5.56
CA GLY A 165 3.23 3.25 -6.38
C GLY A 165 3.49 3.54 -7.85
N ILE A 166 4.13 2.60 -8.54
CA ILE A 166 4.48 2.72 -9.96
C ILE A 166 4.26 1.41 -10.71
N ASN A 167 4.02 1.53 -12.00
CA ASN A 167 3.99 0.43 -12.95
C ASN A 167 5.10 0.54 -13.99
N HIS A 168 5.59 1.74 -14.33
CA HIS A 168 6.56 1.97 -15.40
C HIS A 168 7.77 2.78 -14.92
N PHE A 169 8.87 2.69 -15.68
CA PHE A 169 10.06 3.54 -15.48
C PHE A 169 9.71 5.03 -15.62
N GLY A 170 10.36 5.88 -14.83
CA GLY A 170 10.19 7.33 -14.83
C GLY A 170 8.95 7.83 -14.05
N GLU A 171 8.01 6.97 -13.68
CA GLU A 171 6.88 7.37 -12.84
C GLU A 171 7.35 7.78 -11.44
N MET A 172 8.22 6.97 -10.82
CA MET A 172 8.76 7.26 -9.50
C MET A 172 9.58 8.55 -9.48
N HIS A 173 10.34 8.82 -10.55
CA HIS A 173 11.06 10.07 -10.72
C HIS A 173 10.11 11.29 -10.63
N ARG A 174 8.97 11.23 -11.34
CA ARG A 174 7.97 12.30 -11.30
C ARG A 174 7.30 12.43 -9.93
N LEU A 175 6.99 11.29 -9.28
CA LEU A 175 6.43 11.28 -7.93
C LEU A 175 7.41 11.84 -6.89
N SER A 176 8.68 11.45 -6.97
CA SER A 176 9.75 11.95 -6.11
C SER A 176 9.94 13.46 -6.25
N ARG A 177 9.82 13.98 -7.49
CA ARG A 177 9.90 15.42 -7.78
C ARG A 177 8.78 16.21 -7.08
N ILE A 178 7.56 15.68 -7.08
CA ILE A 178 6.41 16.28 -6.39
C ILE A 178 6.60 16.20 -4.87
N ALA A 179 6.95 15.02 -4.36
CA ALA A 179 7.04 14.75 -2.93
C ALA A 179 8.22 15.45 -2.25
N ARG A 180 9.39 15.50 -2.90
CA ARG A 180 10.68 15.97 -2.35
C ARG A 180 10.91 15.41 -0.95
N PRO A 181 11.08 14.07 -0.82
CA PRO A 181 11.08 13.43 0.47
C PRO A 181 12.32 13.76 1.30
N ASP A 182 12.12 13.93 2.61
CA ASP A 182 13.19 14.01 3.62
C ASP A 182 13.66 12.61 4.01
N ILE A 183 12.73 11.62 4.03
CA ILE A 183 13.01 10.22 4.32
C ILE A 183 12.37 9.37 3.21
N CYS A 184 13.15 8.46 2.63
CA CYS A 184 12.67 7.50 1.64
C CYS A 184 12.69 6.10 2.24
N VAL A 185 11.53 5.44 2.28
CA VAL A 185 11.37 4.07 2.80
C VAL A 185 11.13 3.11 1.64
N MET A 186 11.91 2.03 1.56
CA MET A 186 11.66 0.92 0.63
C MET A 186 11.41 -0.37 1.42
N THR A 187 10.24 -0.97 1.20
CA THR A 187 9.81 -2.14 2.00
C THR A 187 10.41 -3.44 1.52
N ASN A 188 10.37 -3.70 0.21
CA ASN A 188 10.93 -4.90 -0.44
C ASN A 188 10.91 -4.78 -1.97
N ILE A 189 11.64 -5.69 -2.64
CA ILE A 189 11.68 -5.84 -4.10
C ILE A 189 11.24 -7.26 -4.47
N GLY A 190 9.94 -7.47 -4.55
CA GLY A 190 9.32 -8.72 -4.98
C GLY A 190 8.96 -8.73 -6.47
N GLN A 191 8.25 -9.78 -6.89
CA GLN A 191 7.77 -10.00 -8.26
C GLN A 191 6.41 -9.29 -8.46
N CYS A 192 6.43 -7.97 -8.66
CA CYS A 192 5.26 -7.18 -9.04
C CYS A 192 5.56 -6.39 -10.31
N HIS A 193 4.56 -6.15 -11.15
CA HIS A 193 4.69 -5.39 -12.40
C HIS A 193 5.80 -5.93 -13.33
N LEU A 194 6.08 -7.25 -13.29
CA LEU A 194 7.11 -7.89 -14.13
C LEU A 194 6.87 -7.69 -15.62
N GLU A 195 5.61 -7.62 -16.02
CA GLU A 195 5.22 -7.34 -17.40
C GLU A 195 5.84 -6.04 -17.94
N PHE A 196 5.93 -4.98 -17.11
CA PHE A 196 6.39 -3.66 -17.51
C PHE A 196 7.84 -3.39 -17.15
N LEU A 197 8.34 -3.97 -16.05
CA LEU A 197 9.69 -3.71 -15.52
C LEU A 197 10.69 -4.83 -15.82
N GLY A 198 10.22 -5.96 -16.33
CA GLY A 198 11.01 -7.05 -16.92
C GLY A 198 11.69 -7.98 -15.92
N SER A 199 12.26 -7.47 -14.82
CA SER A 199 12.97 -8.26 -13.81
C SER A 199 12.97 -7.60 -12.44
N ARG A 200 13.44 -8.31 -11.39
CA ARG A 200 13.60 -7.73 -10.03
C ARG A 200 14.63 -6.58 -10.03
N GLU A 201 15.67 -6.64 -10.85
CA GLU A 201 16.62 -5.55 -11.03
C GLU A 201 15.96 -4.34 -11.69
N GLY A 202 15.07 -4.55 -12.67
CA GLY A 202 14.25 -3.51 -13.26
C GLY A 202 13.32 -2.85 -12.25
N ILE A 203 12.69 -3.65 -11.39
CA ILE A 203 11.84 -3.17 -10.29
C ILE A 203 12.66 -2.35 -9.28
N LEU A 204 13.84 -2.83 -8.87
CA LEU A 204 14.75 -2.10 -8.00
C LEU A 204 15.14 -0.76 -8.63
N LYS A 205 15.54 -0.76 -9.90
CA LYS A 205 15.93 0.45 -10.64
C LYS A 205 14.79 1.47 -10.68
N ALA A 206 13.58 1.04 -11.08
CA ALA A 206 12.42 1.93 -11.17
C ALA A 206 12.02 2.52 -9.82
N LYS A 207 12.02 1.69 -8.76
CA LYS A 207 11.68 2.16 -7.41
C LYS A 207 12.77 3.04 -6.79
N SER A 208 14.05 2.84 -7.16
CA SER A 208 15.17 3.67 -6.69
C SER A 208 15.11 5.10 -7.19
N GLU A 209 14.32 5.42 -8.21
CA GLU A 209 14.03 6.79 -8.63
C GLU A 209 13.35 7.62 -7.50
N ILE A 210 12.86 6.98 -6.42
CA ILE A 210 12.37 7.68 -5.22
C ILE A 210 13.45 8.59 -4.60
N PHE A 211 14.71 8.23 -4.77
CA PHE A 211 15.84 8.98 -4.24
C PHE A 211 16.21 10.21 -5.09
N ASP A 212 15.71 10.35 -6.32
CA ASP A 212 16.15 11.39 -7.26
C ASP A 212 15.97 12.79 -6.69
N TYR A 213 14.83 13.06 -6.06
CA TYR A 213 14.53 14.34 -5.42
C TYR A 213 14.50 14.27 -3.88
N MET A 214 15.07 13.21 -3.30
CA MET A 214 15.33 13.20 -1.86
C MET A 214 16.25 14.36 -1.48
N LYS A 215 15.93 15.07 -0.40
CA LYS A 215 16.74 16.21 0.06
C LYS A 215 18.17 15.78 0.35
N GLU A 216 19.12 16.74 0.25
CA GLU A 216 20.54 16.46 0.48
C GLU A 216 20.83 15.95 1.90
N ASP A 217 20.13 16.47 2.90
CA ASP A 217 20.20 16.04 4.31
C ASP A 217 19.29 14.83 4.61
N GLY A 218 18.51 14.38 3.63
CA GLY A 218 17.60 13.25 3.74
C GLY A 218 18.28 11.91 3.96
N CYS A 219 17.50 10.90 4.33
CA CYS A 219 17.99 9.53 4.53
C CYS A 219 17.10 8.48 3.84
N ALA A 220 17.72 7.36 3.50
CA ALA A 220 17.03 6.16 3.03
C ALA A 220 16.86 5.18 4.19
N VAL A 221 15.68 4.55 4.31
CA VAL A 221 15.34 3.50 5.27
C VAL A 221 14.99 2.26 4.46
N LEU A 222 15.80 1.21 4.58
CA LEU A 222 15.74 0.02 3.73
C LEU A 222 15.54 -1.25 4.57
N ASN A 223 14.74 -2.17 4.08
CA ASN A 223 14.68 -3.52 4.62
C ASN A 223 16.00 -4.25 4.33
N GLY A 224 16.79 -4.48 5.35
CA GLY A 224 18.10 -5.13 5.24
C GLY A 224 18.03 -6.64 5.04
N ASP A 225 16.85 -7.25 5.20
CA ASP A 225 16.61 -8.68 4.94
C ASP A 225 16.13 -8.94 3.51
N ASP A 226 15.86 -7.90 2.73
CA ASP A 226 15.57 -8.02 1.31
C ASP A 226 16.88 -8.09 0.52
N ASP A 227 17.08 -9.17 -0.24
CA ASP A 227 18.32 -9.46 -0.98
C ASP A 227 18.67 -8.37 -2.01
N MET A 228 17.67 -7.78 -2.64
CA MET A 228 17.87 -6.71 -3.62
C MET A 228 18.20 -5.38 -2.94
N LEU A 229 17.49 -5.02 -1.86
CA LEU A 229 17.74 -3.79 -1.12
C LEU A 229 19.08 -3.83 -0.37
N ALA A 230 19.52 -4.99 0.08
CA ALA A 230 20.84 -5.18 0.71
C ALA A 230 22.01 -4.83 -0.21
N THR A 231 21.80 -4.82 -1.55
CA THR A 231 22.81 -4.36 -2.51
C THR A 231 23.03 -2.84 -2.49
N LEU A 232 22.08 -2.06 -1.96
CA LEU A 232 22.14 -0.61 -1.88
C LEU A 232 22.97 -0.15 -0.66
N THR A 233 24.27 -0.34 -0.69
CA THR A 233 25.16 0.02 0.43
C THR A 233 25.30 1.54 0.63
N ARG A 234 25.01 2.33 -0.40
CA ARG A 234 24.99 3.80 -0.36
C ARG A 234 23.86 4.37 -1.21
N VAL A 235 23.18 5.38 -0.66
CA VAL A 235 22.16 6.19 -1.36
C VAL A 235 22.59 7.64 -1.28
N LYS A 236 22.78 8.30 -2.44
CA LYS A 236 23.33 9.66 -2.51
C LYS A 236 24.60 9.86 -1.66
N GLY A 237 25.49 8.87 -1.67
CA GLY A 237 26.74 8.88 -0.93
C GLY A 237 26.65 8.57 0.58
N LYS A 238 25.45 8.45 1.15
CA LYS A 238 25.20 8.15 2.57
C LYS A 238 24.88 6.67 2.77
N LYS A 239 25.28 6.11 3.93
CA LYS A 239 24.81 4.78 4.35
C LYS A 239 23.31 4.86 4.65
N PRO A 240 22.46 3.96 4.09
CA PRO A 240 21.06 3.89 4.47
C PRO A 240 20.90 3.38 5.90
N VAL A 241 19.80 3.74 6.54
CA VAL A 241 19.34 3.12 7.79
C VAL A 241 18.68 1.79 7.43
N THR A 242 19.14 0.70 8.04
CA THR A 242 18.67 -0.65 7.75
C THR A 242 17.86 -1.24 8.90
N TYR A 243 16.77 -1.94 8.55
CA TYR A 243 15.96 -2.66 9.52
C TYR A 243 15.71 -4.10 9.10
N GLY A 244 15.46 -5.00 10.07
CA GLY A 244 15.20 -6.41 9.80
C GLY A 244 14.94 -7.24 11.04
N ILE A 245 14.91 -8.56 10.90
CA ILE A 245 14.74 -9.52 12.00
C ILE A 245 16.09 -10.16 12.29
N ALA A 246 16.44 -10.28 13.60
CA ALA A 246 17.70 -10.88 14.01
C ALA A 246 17.84 -12.32 13.51
N SER A 247 19.02 -12.67 12.98
CA SER A 247 19.34 -14.02 12.48
C SER A 247 19.15 -15.06 13.56
N GLY A 248 18.44 -16.14 13.25
CA GLY A 248 18.06 -17.22 14.18
C GLY A 248 16.57 -17.27 14.49
N GLN A 249 15.80 -16.25 14.11
CA GLN A 249 14.33 -16.25 14.21
C GLN A 249 13.62 -15.99 12.85
N ALA A 250 14.36 -15.59 11.83
CA ALA A 250 13.81 -15.48 10.48
C ALA A 250 13.79 -16.87 9.82
N ALA A 251 12.64 -17.34 9.47
CA ALA A 251 12.48 -18.46 8.56
C ALA A 251 12.85 -17.97 7.14
N CYS A 252 14.08 -18.14 6.74
CA CYS A 252 14.52 -18.42 5.37
C CYS A 252 15.89 -17.85 5.01
N GLY A 253 16.84 -18.73 4.85
CA GLY A 253 17.80 -18.92 3.77
C GLY A 253 18.56 -17.75 3.18
N MET A 254 19.14 -16.81 3.96
CA MET A 254 20.21 -15.97 3.42
C MET A 254 21.58 -16.54 3.81
N PRO A 255 22.48 -16.83 2.83
CA PRO A 255 23.83 -17.27 3.15
C PRO A 255 24.65 -16.09 3.68
N GLY A 256 25.23 -16.24 4.87
CA GLY A 256 26.33 -15.42 5.35
C GLY A 256 26.11 -14.53 6.58
N ARG A 257 25.05 -14.72 7.37
CA ARG A 257 24.89 -14.03 8.66
C ARG A 257 25.01 -15.02 9.81
N ASP A 258 25.92 -14.77 10.75
CA ASP A 258 26.09 -15.58 11.96
C ASP A 258 24.92 -15.39 12.93
N ALA A 259 24.42 -16.50 13.47
CA ALA A 259 23.33 -16.49 14.42
C ALA A 259 23.75 -15.81 15.74
N GLY A 260 23.09 -14.71 16.10
CA GLY A 260 23.22 -14.15 17.46
C GLY A 260 23.57 -12.69 17.60
N SER A 261 23.85 -11.98 16.52
CA SER A 261 24.02 -10.52 16.55
C SER A 261 23.17 -9.90 15.45
N GLY A 262 22.58 -8.73 15.68
CA GLY A 262 21.87 -7.95 14.66
C GLY A 262 22.85 -7.41 13.60
N ASP A 263 23.73 -8.26 13.11
CA ASP A 263 24.95 -7.92 12.39
C ASP A 263 24.68 -7.09 11.15
N GLY A 264 24.93 -5.80 11.30
CA GLY A 264 24.85 -4.81 10.25
C GLY A 264 23.52 -4.08 10.13
N LEU A 265 22.47 -4.45 10.89
CA LEU A 265 21.19 -3.73 10.95
C LEU A 265 21.24 -2.60 11.99
N ASP A 266 20.70 -1.44 11.64
CA ASP A 266 20.62 -0.30 12.58
C ASP A 266 19.46 -0.48 13.56
N ILE A 267 18.35 -1.14 13.11
CA ILE A 267 17.19 -1.51 13.93
C ILE A 267 16.80 -2.95 13.62
N TYR A 268 16.55 -3.75 14.65
CA TYR A 268 16.08 -5.12 14.44
C TYR A 268 15.10 -5.59 15.52
N ALA A 269 14.31 -6.62 15.16
CA ALA A 269 13.41 -7.31 16.07
C ALA A 269 14.01 -8.65 16.48
N GLU A 270 13.82 -8.99 17.76
CA GLU A 270 14.12 -10.29 18.32
C GLU A 270 13.00 -10.76 19.26
N ASN A 271 13.03 -12.02 19.69
CA ASN A 271 12.00 -12.59 20.57
C ASN A 271 10.57 -12.41 20.05
N ILE A 272 10.40 -12.58 18.74
CA ILE A 272 9.08 -12.43 18.10
C ILE A 272 8.18 -13.57 18.54
N ARG A 273 6.98 -13.21 19.04
CA ARG A 273 5.92 -14.13 19.43
C ARG A 273 4.68 -13.83 18.63
N MET A 274 4.38 -14.69 17.67
CA MET A 274 3.14 -14.60 16.90
C MET A 274 1.95 -14.98 17.79
N LYS A 275 0.84 -14.22 17.69
CA LYS A 275 -0.41 -14.46 18.42
C LYS A 275 -1.57 -14.75 17.44
N GLY A 276 -1.26 -15.35 16.30
CA GLY A 276 -2.20 -15.62 15.22
C GLY A 276 -2.87 -14.33 14.75
N ILE A 277 -4.18 -14.32 14.69
CA ILE A 277 -4.99 -13.16 14.26
C ILE A 277 -4.94 -11.94 15.20
N LEU A 278 -4.38 -12.09 16.41
CA LEU A 278 -4.26 -11.00 17.39
C LEU A 278 -2.97 -10.18 17.21
N GLY A 279 -2.18 -10.47 16.17
CA GLY A 279 -0.93 -9.77 15.91
C GLY A 279 0.29 -10.46 16.50
N SER A 280 1.26 -9.69 16.99
CA SER A 280 2.51 -10.21 17.56
C SER A 280 3.09 -9.31 18.65
N GLU A 281 4.03 -9.87 19.42
CA GLU A 281 4.91 -9.16 20.35
C GLU A 281 6.35 -9.38 19.92
N ALA A 282 7.18 -8.37 20.08
CA ALA A 282 8.60 -8.45 19.79
C ALA A 282 9.40 -7.53 20.73
N VAL A 283 10.71 -7.74 20.78
CA VAL A 283 11.65 -6.80 21.37
C VAL A 283 12.37 -6.10 20.22
N PHE A 284 12.23 -4.78 20.12
CA PHE A 284 12.99 -3.99 19.15
C PHE A 284 14.30 -3.50 19.76
N CYS A 285 15.36 -3.56 18.97
CA CYS A 285 16.72 -3.18 19.34
C CYS A 285 17.22 -2.07 18.43
N HIS A 286 17.78 -0.99 19.01
CA HIS A 286 18.37 0.15 18.31
C HIS A 286 19.52 0.71 19.13
N HIS A 287 20.74 0.73 18.56
CA HIS A 287 21.95 1.25 19.22
C HIS A 287 22.16 0.78 20.67
N GLY A 288 21.92 -0.51 20.93
CA GLY A 288 22.08 -1.11 22.26
C GLY A 288 20.87 -0.94 23.21
N THR A 289 19.90 -0.12 22.87
CA THR A 289 18.63 -0.01 23.60
C THR A 289 17.67 -1.12 23.15
N ARG A 290 16.97 -1.72 24.11
CA ARG A 290 15.97 -2.79 23.87
C ARG A 290 14.65 -2.40 24.49
N PHE A 291 13.56 -2.50 23.73
CA PHE A 291 12.24 -2.15 24.22
C PHE A 291 11.13 -3.07 23.66
N PRO A 292 10.14 -3.42 24.48
CA PRO A 292 9.04 -4.28 24.05
C PRO A 292 8.07 -3.51 23.11
N VAL A 293 7.61 -4.20 22.08
CA VAL A 293 6.64 -3.67 21.11
C VAL A 293 5.49 -4.64 20.93
N GLN A 294 4.26 -4.13 20.96
CA GLN A 294 3.05 -4.86 20.62
C GLN A 294 2.60 -4.42 19.21
N ILE A 295 2.42 -5.38 18.32
CA ILE A 295 2.02 -5.16 16.93
C ILE A 295 0.60 -5.72 16.78
N PRO A 296 -0.43 -4.86 16.67
CA PRO A 296 -1.83 -5.30 16.73
C PRO A 296 -2.33 -5.96 15.43
N LEU A 297 -1.54 -5.91 14.37
CA LEU A 297 -1.89 -6.47 13.06
C LEU A 297 -1.23 -7.83 12.87
N PRO A 298 -1.98 -8.81 12.30
CA PRO A 298 -1.51 -10.18 12.19
C PRO A 298 -0.54 -10.39 11.02
N GLY A 299 0.38 -11.33 11.17
CA GLY A 299 1.36 -11.75 10.18
C GLY A 299 2.77 -11.21 10.46
N GLU A 300 3.79 -12.04 10.15
CA GLU A 300 5.21 -11.69 10.37
C GLU A 300 5.63 -10.44 9.58
N HIS A 301 5.07 -10.26 8.38
CA HIS A 301 5.33 -9.07 7.55
C HIS A 301 4.92 -7.75 8.24
N MET A 302 4.03 -7.78 9.23
CA MET A 302 3.68 -6.59 10.02
C MET A 302 4.80 -6.21 11.00
N VAL A 303 5.66 -7.16 11.39
CA VAL A 303 6.87 -6.85 12.18
C VAL A 303 7.82 -5.98 11.35
N TYR A 304 8.04 -6.32 10.07
CA TYR A 304 8.84 -5.49 9.16
C TYR A 304 8.25 -4.09 8.96
N ASN A 305 6.92 -3.98 8.82
CA ASN A 305 6.26 -2.69 8.67
C ASN A 305 6.39 -1.82 9.94
N ALA A 306 6.32 -2.45 11.13
CA ALA A 306 6.53 -1.79 12.41
C ALA A 306 8.00 -1.38 12.61
N LEU A 307 8.97 -2.19 12.16
CA LEU A 307 10.40 -1.86 12.18
C LEU A 307 10.71 -0.66 11.28
N ALA A 308 10.14 -0.60 10.08
CA ALA A 308 10.25 0.56 9.19
C ALA A 308 9.72 1.83 9.88
N ALA A 309 8.59 1.73 10.58
CA ALA A 309 8.01 2.85 11.32
C ALA A 309 8.89 3.26 12.52
N ALA A 310 9.48 2.30 13.23
CA ALA A 310 10.43 2.58 14.30
C ALA A 310 11.69 3.31 13.76
N ALA A 311 12.22 2.86 12.61
CA ALA A 311 13.34 3.50 11.94
C ALA A 311 13.05 4.97 11.62
N VAL A 312 11.88 5.25 11.01
CA VAL A 312 11.45 6.62 10.73
C VAL A 312 11.25 7.43 12.02
N GLY A 313 10.66 6.83 13.07
CA GLY A 313 10.47 7.47 14.37
C GLY A 313 11.80 7.92 14.99
N PHE A 314 12.82 7.06 15.00
CA PHE A 314 14.15 7.42 15.50
C PHE A 314 14.82 8.54 14.64
N GLN A 315 14.69 8.48 13.31
CA GLN A 315 15.20 9.57 12.44
C GLN A 315 14.49 10.91 12.71
N MET A 316 13.28 10.88 13.25
CA MET A 316 12.54 12.06 13.68
C MET A 316 12.74 12.42 15.16
N GLY A 317 13.71 11.81 15.84
CA GLY A 317 14.04 12.08 17.24
C GLY A 317 12.92 11.75 18.21
N MET A 318 12.20 10.67 17.96
CA MET A 318 11.17 10.12 18.86
C MET A 318 11.81 9.14 19.85
N THR A 319 11.22 9.05 21.02
CA THR A 319 11.62 8.08 22.06
C THR A 319 11.04 6.69 21.79
N GLU A 320 11.66 5.66 22.34
CA GLU A 320 11.19 4.26 22.27
C GLU A 320 9.73 4.13 22.75
N LYS A 321 9.38 4.87 23.79
CA LYS A 321 8.02 4.88 24.35
C LYS A 321 6.98 5.46 23.37
N GLU A 322 7.32 6.55 22.71
CA GLU A 322 6.43 7.16 21.69
C GLU A 322 6.29 6.22 20.48
N ILE A 323 7.39 5.61 20.03
CA ILE A 323 7.41 4.66 18.93
C ILE A 323 6.56 3.43 19.26
N ALA A 324 6.79 2.77 20.40
CA ALA A 324 6.04 1.59 20.83
C ALA A 324 4.54 1.91 20.98
N ALA A 325 4.19 3.06 21.56
CA ALA A 325 2.80 3.50 21.69
C ALA A 325 2.14 3.79 20.33
N GLY A 326 2.91 4.34 19.38
CA GLY A 326 2.44 4.57 18.01
C GLY A 326 2.16 3.26 17.27
N ILE A 327 3.09 2.32 17.32
CA ILE A 327 2.93 0.98 16.71
C ILE A 327 1.69 0.28 17.29
N ALA A 328 1.54 0.27 18.62
CA ALA A 328 0.41 -0.38 19.29
C ALA A 328 -0.96 0.26 18.95
N SER A 329 -0.97 1.51 18.49
CA SER A 329 -2.20 2.22 18.10
C SER A 329 -2.58 2.05 16.63
N THR A 330 -1.78 1.31 15.84
CA THR A 330 -2.03 1.13 14.40
C THR A 330 -3.30 0.32 14.17
N GLN A 331 -4.13 0.78 13.26
CA GLN A 331 -5.38 0.13 12.88
C GLN A 331 -5.25 -0.58 11.54
N SER A 332 -6.02 -1.65 11.37
CA SER A 332 -6.10 -2.36 10.07
C SER A 332 -6.79 -1.49 9.01
N VAL A 333 -6.37 -1.69 7.77
CA VAL A 333 -7.01 -1.12 6.58
C VAL A 333 -7.82 -2.21 5.89
N SER A 334 -9.00 -1.88 5.37
CA SER A 334 -9.82 -2.81 4.59
C SER A 334 -9.02 -3.41 3.42
N GLY A 335 -9.16 -4.69 3.20
CA GLY A 335 -8.42 -5.41 2.16
C GLY A 335 -6.94 -5.67 2.46
N ARG A 336 -6.46 -5.43 3.71
CA ARG A 336 -5.05 -5.58 4.11
C ARG A 336 -4.93 -6.39 5.40
N SER A 337 -5.07 -7.70 5.28
CA SER A 337 -5.04 -8.65 6.40
C SER A 337 -5.96 -8.24 7.56
N ARG A 338 -7.10 -7.59 7.23
CA ARG A 338 -8.08 -7.14 8.23
C ARG A 338 -8.84 -8.35 8.75
N VAL A 339 -8.84 -8.53 10.06
CA VAL A 339 -9.61 -9.58 10.73
C VAL A 339 -11.04 -9.06 11.01
N ILE A 340 -12.04 -9.77 10.48
CA ILE A 340 -13.46 -9.52 10.68
C ILE A 340 -14.05 -10.72 11.42
N ARG A 341 -14.68 -10.48 12.56
CA ARG A 341 -15.42 -11.50 13.32
C ARG A 341 -16.87 -11.44 12.89
N ALA A 342 -17.27 -12.38 12.02
CA ALA A 342 -18.67 -12.61 11.69
C ALA A 342 -19.33 -13.49 12.77
N GLU A 343 -20.65 -13.69 12.69
CA GLU A 343 -21.43 -14.37 13.73
C GLU A 343 -20.89 -15.78 14.06
N ASP A 344 -20.53 -16.55 13.04
CA ASP A 344 -20.14 -17.95 13.16
C ASP A 344 -18.74 -18.28 12.61
N ARG A 345 -17.97 -17.27 12.13
CA ARG A 345 -16.69 -17.48 11.45
C ARG A 345 -15.76 -16.28 11.59
N ILE A 346 -14.50 -16.46 11.23
CA ILE A 346 -13.50 -15.40 11.18
C ILE A 346 -13.05 -15.18 9.75
N LEU A 347 -13.07 -13.94 9.26
CA LEU A 347 -12.59 -13.59 7.94
C LEU A 347 -11.27 -12.85 8.05
N ILE A 348 -10.32 -13.20 7.20
CA ILE A 348 -9.07 -12.45 6.96
C ILE A 348 -9.26 -11.78 5.60
N ASP A 349 -9.66 -10.51 5.62
CA ASP A 349 -9.86 -9.68 4.44
C ASP A 349 -8.50 -9.18 3.95
N ASP A 350 -7.98 -9.77 2.88
CA ASP A 350 -6.75 -9.38 2.20
C ASP A 350 -6.97 -9.21 0.67
N CYS A 351 -8.18 -8.79 0.30
CA CYS A 351 -8.68 -8.77 -1.08
C CYS A 351 -8.32 -7.51 -1.88
N TYR A 352 -7.46 -6.61 -1.37
CA TYR A 352 -7.10 -5.39 -2.09
C TYR A 352 -6.24 -5.67 -3.34
N ASN A 353 -5.23 -6.54 -3.25
CA ASN A 353 -4.40 -6.95 -4.38
C ASN A 353 -3.67 -8.26 -4.08
N ALA A 354 -3.18 -8.93 -5.13
CA ALA A 354 -2.50 -10.21 -5.03
C ALA A 354 -1.26 -10.27 -5.93
N ASN A 355 -0.20 -10.87 -5.40
CA ASN A 355 0.99 -11.33 -6.11
C ASN A 355 1.58 -12.54 -5.34
N PRO A 356 2.50 -13.31 -5.91
CA PRO A 356 2.98 -14.55 -5.29
C PRO A 356 3.48 -14.37 -3.84
N VAL A 357 4.31 -13.37 -3.58
CA VAL A 357 4.87 -13.10 -2.25
C VAL A 357 3.77 -12.76 -1.24
N SER A 358 2.80 -11.95 -1.64
CA SER A 358 1.69 -11.57 -0.75
C SER A 358 0.69 -12.69 -0.56
N MET A 359 0.54 -13.61 -1.52
CA MET A 359 -0.27 -14.83 -1.38
C MET A 359 0.36 -15.77 -0.34
N GLU A 360 1.67 -16.04 -0.47
CA GLU A 360 2.40 -16.89 0.48
C GLU A 360 2.31 -16.34 1.91
N ALA A 361 2.54 -15.04 2.11
CA ALA A 361 2.42 -14.41 3.42
C ALA A 361 1.00 -14.49 4.02
N ALA A 362 -0.04 -14.38 3.19
CA ALA A 362 -1.42 -14.51 3.63
C ALA A 362 -1.80 -15.97 3.96
N ILE A 363 -1.28 -16.94 3.20
CA ILE A 363 -1.43 -18.38 3.48
C ILE A 363 -0.76 -18.73 4.80
N ASP A 364 0.46 -18.25 5.05
CA ASP A 364 1.17 -18.45 6.33
C ASP A 364 0.36 -17.89 7.50
N LEU A 365 -0.24 -16.71 7.34
CA LEU A 365 -1.12 -16.14 8.36
C LEU A 365 -2.36 -17.02 8.60
N LEU A 366 -3.02 -17.49 7.54
CA LEU A 366 -4.19 -18.37 7.64
C LEU A 366 -3.86 -19.65 8.41
N THR A 367 -2.80 -20.34 8.04
CA THR A 367 -2.43 -21.62 8.64
C THR A 367 -1.94 -21.45 10.08
N GLN A 368 -1.24 -20.37 10.41
CA GLN A 368 -0.90 -20.01 11.79
C GLN A 368 -2.15 -19.73 12.65
N ALA A 369 -3.20 -19.16 12.05
CA ALA A 369 -4.44 -18.87 12.76
C ALA A 369 -5.26 -20.12 13.07
N GLY A 370 -5.20 -21.17 12.23
CA GLY A 370 -5.92 -22.45 12.40
C GLY A 370 -5.18 -23.49 13.24
N GLY A 371 -3.85 -23.39 13.35
CA GLY A 371 -3.02 -24.33 14.10
C GLY A 371 -3.19 -24.20 15.61
N GLU A 372 -3.06 -25.29 16.35
CA GLU A 372 -2.93 -25.26 17.81
C GLU A 372 -1.76 -24.35 18.19
N GLY A 373 -2.06 -23.28 18.91
CA GLY A 373 -1.05 -22.33 19.34
C GLY A 373 0.10 -23.06 20.02
N SER A 374 1.27 -23.05 19.41
CA SER A 374 2.51 -23.48 20.03
C SER A 374 2.72 -22.62 21.28
N GLY A 375 2.24 -23.11 22.43
CA GLY A 375 2.43 -22.45 23.71
C GLY A 375 1.21 -22.35 24.63
N GLY A 376 0.30 -23.33 24.67
CA GLY A 376 -0.57 -23.56 25.83
C GLY A 376 -1.52 -22.43 26.26
N ARG A 377 -2.02 -21.60 25.32
CA ARG A 377 -3.04 -20.59 25.60
C ARG A 377 -4.36 -20.91 24.90
N THR A 378 -5.40 -21.04 25.70
CA THR A 378 -6.78 -21.43 25.36
C THR A 378 -7.59 -20.35 24.61
N ASP A 379 -7.00 -19.19 24.27
CA ASP A 379 -7.73 -18.02 23.76
C ASP A 379 -7.59 -17.79 22.24
N ALA A 380 -6.82 -18.62 21.52
CA ALA A 380 -6.77 -18.54 20.06
C ALA A 380 -7.92 -19.37 19.46
N PRO A 381 -8.67 -18.85 18.50
CA PRO A 381 -9.71 -19.64 17.83
C PRO A 381 -9.04 -20.80 17.09
N CYS A 382 -9.38 -22.03 17.45
CA CYS A 382 -9.04 -23.23 16.71
C CYS A 382 -10.20 -23.50 15.75
N GLY A 383 -9.95 -23.38 14.45
CA GLY A 383 -10.97 -23.59 13.41
C GLY A 383 -10.36 -24.14 12.13
N ARG A 384 -11.20 -24.70 11.26
CA ARG A 384 -10.80 -25.16 9.93
C ARG A 384 -10.33 -23.95 9.11
N THR A 385 -9.19 -24.08 8.45
CA THR A 385 -8.59 -23.06 7.59
C THR A 385 -9.14 -23.14 6.17
N VAL A 386 -9.69 -22.06 5.65
CA VAL A 386 -10.27 -21.98 4.31
C VAL A 386 -9.57 -20.87 3.53
N ALA A 387 -8.91 -21.21 2.42
CA ALA A 387 -8.29 -20.25 1.51
C ALA A 387 -9.21 -20.00 0.31
N VAL A 388 -9.72 -18.78 0.16
CA VAL A 388 -10.50 -18.32 -0.99
C VAL A 388 -9.63 -17.38 -1.80
N LEU A 389 -9.02 -17.90 -2.87
CA LEU A 389 -7.99 -17.18 -3.64
C LEU A 389 -8.44 -16.98 -5.09
N GLY A 390 -8.22 -15.78 -5.58
CA GLY A 390 -8.49 -15.39 -6.97
C GLY A 390 -7.22 -15.09 -7.77
N ASP A 391 -7.41 -14.63 -8.99
CA ASP A 391 -6.34 -14.37 -9.95
C ASP A 391 -5.33 -13.32 -9.45
N MET A 392 -4.07 -13.52 -9.84
CA MET A 392 -2.99 -12.56 -9.72
C MET A 392 -2.68 -11.99 -11.11
N PHE A 393 -2.82 -10.67 -11.28
CA PHE A 393 -2.56 -10.00 -12.56
C PHE A 393 -1.17 -9.38 -12.65
N GLU A 394 -0.76 -8.94 -13.85
CA GLU A 394 0.52 -8.25 -14.14
C GLU A 394 1.77 -9.11 -13.87
N LEU A 395 1.65 -10.42 -13.96
CA LEU A 395 2.76 -11.36 -13.76
C LEU A 395 3.56 -11.66 -15.05
N GLY A 396 3.01 -11.25 -16.20
CA GLY A 396 3.66 -11.47 -17.51
C GLY A 396 3.65 -12.94 -17.93
N LYS A 397 4.69 -13.38 -18.65
CA LYS A 397 4.77 -14.71 -19.27
C LYS A 397 4.74 -15.89 -18.27
N ASP A 398 5.13 -15.65 -17.03
CA ASP A 398 5.26 -16.70 -16.01
C ASP A 398 3.99 -16.82 -15.13
N GLU A 399 2.88 -16.17 -15.53
CA GLU A 399 1.65 -16.10 -14.74
C GLU A 399 1.09 -17.47 -14.37
N LYS A 400 1.10 -18.43 -15.30
CA LYS A 400 0.60 -19.78 -15.06
C LYS A 400 1.43 -20.51 -13.99
N GLU A 401 2.76 -20.53 -14.16
CA GLU A 401 3.71 -21.15 -13.22
C GLU A 401 3.60 -20.57 -11.82
N LEU A 402 3.45 -19.23 -11.73
CA LEU A 402 3.32 -18.55 -10.46
C LEU A 402 1.99 -18.87 -9.75
N HIS A 403 0.90 -19.08 -10.47
CA HIS A 403 -0.35 -19.57 -9.90
C HIS A 403 -0.24 -21.04 -9.44
N GLU A 404 0.33 -21.92 -10.24
CA GLU A 404 0.60 -23.32 -9.87
C GLU A 404 1.43 -23.42 -8.58
N ARG A 405 2.46 -22.57 -8.44
CA ARG A 405 3.30 -22.51 -7.24
C ARG A 405 2.50 -22.13 -5.99
N VAL A 406 1.58 -21.18 -6.08
CA VAL A 406 0.71 -20.82 -4.94
C VAL A 406 -0.21 -21.99 -4.57
N GLY A 407 -0.73 -22.72 -5.55
CA GLY A 407 -1.53 -23.93 -5.30
C GLY A 407 -0.74 -25.01 -4.56
N ARG A 408 0.50 -25.28 -4.96
CA ARG A 408 1.41 -26.21 -4.27
C ARG A 408 1.70 -25.75 -2.85
N TYR A 409 1.93 -24.45 -2.64
CA TYR A 409 2.21 -23.86 -1.34
C TYR A 409 1.06 -24.03 -0.34
N LEU A 410 -0.20 -23.94 -0.79
CA LEU A 410 -1.37 -24.20 0.05
C LEU A 410 -1.37 -25.63 0.63
N ILE A 411 -0.98 -26.61 -0.17
CA ILE A 411 -0.88 -28.01 0.26
C ILE A 411 0.30 -28.21 1.21
N GLU A 412 1.46 -27.63 0.89
CA GLU A 412 2.65 -27.66 1.75
C GLU A 412 2.36 -27.09 3.14
N LYS A 413 1.59 -26.01 3.21
CA LYS A 413 1.21 -25.35 4.47
C LYS A 413 0.03 -25.99 5.19
N GLY A 414 -0.63 -26.96 4.57
CA GLY A 414 -1.68 -27.76 5.19
C GLY A 414 -3.01 -27.01 5.34
N ALA A 415 -3.41 -26.20 4.36
CA ALA A 415 -4.73 -25.57 4.34
C ALA A 415 -5.84 -26.65 4.28
N ASP A 416 -6.86 -26.53 5.13
CA ASP A 416 -7.93 -27.53 5.23
C ASP A 416 -8.94 -27.51 4.08
N CYS A 417 -9.19 -26.32 3.51
CA CYS A 417 -10.08 -26.15 2.36
C CYS A 417 -9.50 -25.10 1.41
N ILE A 418 -9.42 -25.46 0.14
CA ILE A 418 -8.84 -24.60 -0.90
C ILE A 418 -9.92 -24.29 -1.93
N ILE A 419 -10.18 -23.03 -2.16
CA ILE A 419 -11.17 -22.52 -3.11
C ILE A 419 -10.47 -21.54 -4.03
N CYS A 420 -10.32 -21.91 -5.30
CA CYS A 420 -9.72 -21.10 -6.35
C CYS A 420 -10.83 -20.52 -7.24
N ALA A 421 -10.79 -19.22 -7.54
CA ALA A 421 -11.79 -18.59 -8.39
C ALA A 421 -11.19 -17.59 -9.37
N GLY A 422 -11.46 -17.79 -10.66
CA GLY A 422 -10.96 -16.96 -11.76
C GLY A 422 -10.29 -17.80 -12.84
N ALA A 423 -10.09 -17.20 -14.01
CA ALA A 423 -9.55 -17.90 -15.18
C ALA A 423 -8.09 -18.35 -14.98
N LEU A 424 -7.23 -17.51 -14.38
CA LEU A 424 -5.84 -17.84 -14.10
C LEU A 424 -5.70 -18.74 -12.88
N SER A 425 -6.64 -18.66 -11.94
CA SER A 425 -6.68 -19.50 -10.73
C SER A 425 -6.98 -20.97 -11.03
N ALA A 426 -7.35 -21.32 -12.28
CA ALA A 426 -7.39 -22.73 -12.75
C ALA A 426 -6.01 -23.39 -12.59
N ALA A 427 -4.92 -22.68 -12.90
CA ALA A 427 -3.56 -23.18 -12.71
C ALA A 427 -3.21 -23.37 -11.22
N MET A 428 -3.71 -22.49 -10.33
CA MET A 428 -3.55 -22.63 -8.88
C MET A 428 -4.27 -23.91 -8.38
N TYR A 429 -5.48 -24.15 -8.86
CA TYR A 429 -6.25 -25.36 -8.57
C TYR A 429 -5.52 -26.62 -9.04
N GLU A 430 -5.01 -26.63 -10.29
CA GLU A 430 -4.23 -27.74 -10.85
C GLU A 430 -2.97 -28.00 -10.01
N GLY A 431 -2.20 -26.97 -9.66
CA GLY A 431 -1.01 -27.07 -8.82
C GLY A 431 -1.30 -27.65 -7.42
N ALA A 432 -2.43 -27.27 -6.81
CA ALA A 432 -2.86 -27.83 -5.55
C ALA A 432 -3.26 -29.31 -5.66
N LEU A 433 -3.97 -29.72 -6.72
CA LEU A 433 -4.33 -31.12 -6.98
C LEU A 433 -3.10 -32.01 -7.20
N GLU A 434 -2.11 -31.53 -7.98
CA GLU A 434 -0.87 -32.25 -8.22
C GLU A 434 -0.08 -32.44 -6.93
N ALA A 435 0.12 -31.36 -6.15
CA ALA A 435 0.86 -31.41 -4.89
C ALA A 435 0.16 -32.33 -3.87
N ALA A 436 -1.16 -32.30 -3.80
CA ALA A 436 -1.93 -33.19 -2.95
C ALA A 436 -1.73 -34.67 -3.33
N LYS A 437 -1.73 -34.98 -4.64
CA LYS A 437 -1.48 -36.35 -5.16
C LYS A 437 -0.04 -36.79 -4.86
N GLU A 438 0.96 -35.91 -5.05
CA GLU A 438 2.38 -36.21 -4.83
C GLU A 438 2.69 -36.47 -3.35
N SER A 439 2.13 -35.67 -2.44
CA SER A 439 2.36 -35.77 -0.99
C SER A 439 1.43 -36.74 -0.28
N GLY A 440 0.35 -37.20 -0.92
CA GLY A 440 -0.70 -37.94 -0.27
C GLY A 440 -1.56 -37.12 0.69
N ALA A 441 -1.50 -35.77 0.59
CA ALA A 441 -2.31 -34.90 1.42
C ALA A 441 -3.77 -34.88 0.96
N HIS A 442 -4.68 -34.85 1.92
CA HIS A 442 -6.14 -34.83 1.66
C HIS A 442 -6.75 -33.67 2.49
N PRO A 443 -6.82 -32.45 1.95
CA PRO A 443 -7.49 -31.33 2.62
C PRO A 443 -8.91 -31.73 3.05
N SER A 444 -9.23 -31.55 4.33
CA SER A 444 -10.48 -32.03 4.93
C SER A 444 -11.74 -31.40 4.34
N GLY A 445 -11.60 -30.20 3.79
CA GLY A 445 -12.64 -29.44 3.07
C GLY A 445 -12.57 -29.57 1.55
N GLY A 446 -11.58 -30.30 1.01
CA GLY A 446 -11.39 -30.47 -0.42
C GLY A 446 -10.69 -29.31 -1.12
N ILE A 447 -10.51 -29.47 -2.43
CA ILE A 447 -9.95 -28.46 -3.34
C ILE A 447 -11.02 -28.17 -4.38
N HIS A 448 -11.42 -26.89 -4.49
CA HIS A 448 -12.55 -26.47 -5.33
C HIS A 448 -12.13 -25.38 -6.30
N TYR A 449 -12.79 -25.33 -7.46
CA TYR A 449 -12.56 -24.33 -8.48
C TYR A 449 -13.88 -23.73 -8.97
N PHE A 450 -13.87 -22.42 -9.14
CA PHE A 450 -14.95 -21.64 -9.76
C PHE A 450 -14.39 -20.81 -10.91
N PRO A 451 -15.06 -20.74 -12.08
CA PRO A 451 -14.54 -20.00 -13.23
C PRO A 451 -14.55 -18.49 -13.03
N GLY A 452 -15.34 -18.00 -12.08
CA GLY A 452 -15.42 -16.56 -11.80
C GLY A 452 -16.02 -16.26 -10.43
N ARG A 453 -16.09 -14.94 -10.13
CA ARG A 453 -16.60 -14.46 -8.84
C ARG A 453 -18.08 -14.78 -8.63
N GLN A 454 -18.92 -14.69 -9.68
CA GLN A 454 -20.35 -14.94 -9.52
C GLN A 454 -20.62 -16.41 -9.17
N GLU A 455 -20.00 -17.33 -9.86
CA GLU A 455 -20.11 -18.77 -9.59
C GLU A 455 -19.55 -19.11 -8.19
N LEU A 456 -18.51 -18.41 -7.76
CA LEU A 456 -18.01 -18.51 -6.38
C LEU A 456 -19.09 -18.08 -5.38
N LEU A 457 -19.70 -16.90 -5.56
CA LEU A 457 -20.76 -16.41 -4.66
C LEU A 457 -21.98 -17.33 -4.61
N ASP A 458 -22.34 -17.93 -5.73
CA ASP A 458 -23.48 -18.84 -5.82
C ASP A 458 -23.22 -20.20 -5.12
N GLY A 459 -21.95 -20.60 -4.97
CA GLY A 459 -21.59 -21.94 -4.46
C GLY A 459 -20.81 -21.98 -3.15
N ILE A 460 -20.25 -20.88 -2.68
CA ILE A 460 -19.32 -20.87 -1.56
C ILE A 460 -19.94 -21.31 -0.23
N ASP A 461 -21.19 -20.92 0.04
CA ASP A 461 -21.87 -21.24 1.31
C ASP A 461 -22.01 -22.74 1.56
N ALA A 462 -22.13 -23.55 0.51
CA ALA A 462 -22.20 -25.00 0.62
C ALA A 462 -20.89 -25.66 1.08
N LEU A 463 -19.76 -24.95 0.96
CA LEU A 463 -18.42 -25.44 1.30
C LEU A 463 -17.98 -25.01 2.70
N LEU A 464 -18.60 -23.97 3.26
CA LEU A 464 -18.23 -23.35 4.53
C LEU A 464 -18.94 -24.01 5.72
N LYS A 465 -18.31 -23.90 6.90
CA LYS A 465 -18.83 -24.44 8.16
C LYS A 465 -18.71 -23.38 9.27
N PRO A 466 -19.58 -23.44 10.28
CA PRO A 466 -19.38 -22.67 11.49
C PRO A 466 -18.03 -22.95 12.12
N GLY A 467 -17.34 -21.90 12.56
CA GLY A 467 -16.00 -21.96 13.13
C GLY A 467 -14.86 -21.85 12.10
N ASP A 468 -15.15 -21.73 10.81
CA ASP A 468 -14.12 -21.57 9.79
C ASP A 468 -13.33 -20.26 9.97
N ILE A 469 -12.01 -20.33 9.71
CA ILE A 469 -11.12 -19.17 9.54
C ILE A 469 -10.86 -19.05 8.05
N ILE A 470 -11.34 -17.97 7.44
CA ILE A 470 -11.42 -17.82 5.98
C ILE A 470 -10.52 -16.68 5.54
N LEU A 471 -9.52 -16.98 4.73
CA LEU A 471 -8.73 -15.98 4.01
C LEU A 471 -9.40 -15.68 2.66
N VAL A 472 -9.60 -14.40 2.34
CA VAL A 472 -10.08 -13.95 1.03
C VAL A 472 -9.04 -13.04 0.41
N LYS A 473 -8.47 -13.45 -0.76
CA LYS A 473 -7.42 -12.70 -1.44
C LYS A 473 -7.45 -12.84 -2.96
N ALA A 474 -7.38 -11.70 -3.66
CA ALA A 474 -7.32 -11.64 -5.13
C ALA A 474 -6.74 -10.31 -5.59
N SER A 475 -6.42 -10.20 -6.87
CA SER A 475 -6.13 -8.90 -7.51
C SER A 475 -7.36 -7.98 -7.46
N HIS A 476 -7.11 -6.68 -7.35
CA HIS A 476 -8.13 -5.66 -7.11
C HIS A 476 -9.31 -5.70 -8.11
N SER A 477 -9.00 -5.90 -9.40
CA SER A 477 -10.02 -5.95 -10.45
C SER A 477 -10.96 -7.17 -10.39
N MET A 478 -10.65 -8.18 -9.54
CA MET A 478 -11.53 -9.31 -9.28
C MET A 478 -12.77 -8.92 -8.43
N GLY A 479 -12.68 -7.80 -7.69
CA GLY A 479 -13.77 -7.29 -6.87
C GLY A 479 -14.16 -8.21 -5.71
N PHE A 480 -13.19 -8.87 -5.08
CA PHE A 480 -13.42 -9.82 -3.98
C PHE A 480 -13.91 -9.14 -2.69
N GLU A 481 -14.00 -7.82 -2.66
CA GLU A 481 -14.73 -7.08 -1.62
C GLU A 481 -16.21 -7.53 -1.53
N GLU A 482 -16.80 -7.97 -2.65
CA GLU A 482 -18.15 -8.53 -2.66
C GLU A 482 -18.21 -9.89 -1.95
N VAL A 483 -17.16 -10.71 -2.06
CA VAL A 483 -17.06 -11.98 -1.31
C VAL A 483 -16.97 -11.70 0.19
N ILE A 484 -16.18 -10.70 0.60
CA ILE A 484 -16.10 -10.28 2.00
C ILE A 484 -17.47 -9.82 2.52
N LYS A 485 -18.18 -8.97 1.78
CA LYS A 485 -19.52 -8.50 2.14
C LYS A 485 -20.52 -9.65 2.28
N HIS A 486 -20.51 -10.58 1.33
CA HIS A 486 -21.37 -11.77 1.37
C HIS A 486 -21.10 -12.60 2.64
N LEU A 487 -19.82 -12.90 2.92
CA LEU A 487 -19.43 -13.76 4.04
C LEU A 487 -19.54 -13.09 5.41
N SER A 488 -19.44 -11.76 5.49
CA SER A 488 -19.58 -11.01 6.74
C SER A 488 -21.02 -10.73 7.13
N GLY A 489 -21.98 -10.95 6.23
CA GLY A 489 -23.38 -10.59 6.44
C GLY A 489 -23.62 -9.07 6.38
N GLU A 490 -22.66 -8.27 5.93
CA GLU A 490 -22.86 -6.84 5.65
C GLU A 490 -23.75 -6.71 4.41
N LEU A 491 -25.05 -6.48 4.63
CA LEU A 491 -26.00 -6.16 3.56
C LEU A 491 -25.48 -4.95 2.76
N ALA A 492 -25.53 -5.05 1.43
CA ALA A 492 -25.26 -3.92 0.55
C ALA A 492 -26.18 -2.76 0.94
N GLY A 493 -25.60 -1.71 1.58
CA GLY A 493 -26.27 -0.46 1.90
C GLY A 493 -26.18 0.50 0.70
#